data_36ec0a674791e8223654e5520268e2ee
#
_entry.id   36ec0a674791e8223654e5520268e2ee
#
_cell.length_a   1.000
_cell.length_b   1.000
_cell.length_c   1.000
_cell.angle_alpha   90.00
_cell.angle_beta   90.00
_cell.angle_gamma   90.00
#
_symmetry.space_group_name_H-M   'P 1'
#
loop_
_entity.id
_entity.type
_entity.pdbx_description
1 polymer ?
#
loop_
_entity_poly.entity_id
_entity_poly.type
_entity_poly.pdbx_seq_one_letter_code
_entity_poly.pdbx_strand_id
1 'polypeptide(L)'
;PTVVRCLRPFRRGAALYATRNVLLRWMVAAILGILALPEHRYARLLALFDGLRGLRRVSLTKWYKVLGELRSMTLAIPGGRGLFSLLQSGLKHRDKHRIRITPAIQAQLADFEHLARDLGSRPTRLSEIVPDLPVALGASDAAKPGMGGIWFPATTHS
;
A
#
# COMPACT_ATOMS: atom_id res chain seq x y z
N PRO A 1 -19.21 -16.93 -15.48
CA PRO A 1 -18.57 -15.64 -15.39
C PRO A 1 -19.29 -14.81 -14.35
N THR A 2 -18.73 -14.82 -13.13
CA THR A 2 -19.33 -14.14 -11.99
C THR A 2 -18.96 -12.68 -12.06
N VAL A 3 -19.92 -11.84 -12.40
CA VAL A 3 -19.80 -10.39 -12.41
C VAL A 3 -19.77 -9.91 -10.97
N VAL A 4 -18.63 -9.51 -10.48
CA VAL A 4 -18.56 -8.76 -9.22
C VAL A 4 -19.10 -7.37 -9.47
N ARG A 5 -20.36 -7.13 -9.08
CA ARG A 5 -20.95 -5.80 -9.04
C ARG A 5 -20.23 -4.98 -7.97
N CYS A 6 -19.34 -4.09 -8.37
CA CYS A 6 -18.89 -3.01 -7.51
C CYS A 6 -20.07 -2.10 -7.20
N LEU A 7 -20.57 -2.18 -5.98
CA LEU A 7 -21.69 -1.41 -5.47
C LEU A 7 -21.28 0.05 -5.27
N ARG A 8 -21.96 0.91 -5.99
CA ARG A 8 -22.13 2.36 -6.02
C ARG A 8 -21.33 3.10 -7.10
N PRO A 9 -22.05 3.78 -7.98
CA PRO A 9 -21.41 4.68 -8.93
C PRO A 9 -20.86 5.89 -8.16
N PHE A 10 -19.56 6.02 -8.11
CA PHE A 10 -18.97 7.32 -7.90
C PHE A 10 -19.50 8.25 -8.97
N ARG A 11 -20.10 9.37 -8.58
CA ARG A 11 -20.74 10.37 -9.46
C ARG A 11 -19.74 11.12 -10.35
N ARG A 12 -18.72 10.48 -10.90
CA ARG A 12 -17.87 11.02 -11.97
C ARG A 12 -17.26 9.88 -12.77
N GLY A 13 -17.85 9.66 -13.94
CA GLY A 13 -17.33 8.78 -14.97
C GLY A 13 -17.88 7.36 -14.85
N ALA A 14 -18.58 6.92 -15.89
CA ALA A 14 -18.95 5.54 -16.08
C ALA A 14 -17.69 4.68 -15.90
N ALA A 15 -17.73 3.77 -14.94
CA ALA A 15 -16.72 2.72 -14.86
C ALA A 15 -16.87 1.87 -16.13
N LEU A 16 -16.14 2.23 -17.17
CA LEU A 16 -16.01 1.42 -18.35
C LEU A 16 -15.45 0.07 -17.88
N TYR A 17 -16.06 -1.02 -18.29
CA TYR A 17 -15.57 -2.39 -18.09
C TYR A 17 -14.31 -2.58 -18.94
N ALA A 18 -13.26 -1.86 -18.60
CA ALA A 18 -11.97 -2.03 -19.21
C ALA A 18 -11.22 -3.15 -18.49
N THR A 19 -10.51 -3.96 -19.24
CA THR A 19 -9.63 -5.03 -18.69
C THR A 19 -8.53 -4.47 -17.79
N ARG A 20 -8.30 -3.16 -17.86
CA ARG A 20 -7.37 -2.41 -17.01
C ARG A 20 -8.05 -1.15 -16.50
N ASN A 21 -8.07 -0.98 -15.18
CA ASN A 21 -8.64 0.19 -14.51
C ASN A 21 -7.65 0.79 -13.52
N VAL A 22 -7.63 2.11 -13.40
CA VAL A 22 -6.89 2.80 -12.34
C VAL A 22 -7.81 2.99 -11.15
N LEU A 23 -7.63 2.18 -10.12
CA LEU A 23 -8.37 2.24 -8.87
C LEU A 23 -7.44 2.65 -7.73
N LEU A 24 -7.87 3.62 -6.92
CA LEU A 24 -7.12 4.08 -5.75
C LEU A 24 -5.64 4.38 -6.04
N ARG A 25 -5.35 4.93 -7.23
CA ARG A 25 -4.00 5.22 -7.73
C ARG A 25 -3.17 3.99 -8.12
N TRP A 26 -3.79 2.83 -8.30
CA TRP A 26 -3.19 1.61 -8.79
C TRP A 26 -3.81 1.20 -10.12
N MET A 27 -3.01 0.62 -11.00
CA MET A 27 -3.49 -0.02 -12.20
C MET A 27 -3.83 -1.47 -11.85
N VAL A 28 -5.11 -1.80 -11.94
CA VAL A 28 -5.63 -3.16 -11.68
C VAL A 28 -5.99 -3.79 -13.01
N ALA A 29 -5.33 -4.88 -13.36
CA ALA A 29 -5.69 -5.74 -14.47
C ALA A 29 -6.43 -6.96 -13.91
N ALA A 30 -7.76 -6.86 -13.79
CA ALA A 30 -8.58 -7.85 -13.10
C ALA A 30 -8.48 -9.25 -13.72
N ILE A 31 -8.45 -9.35 -15.06
CA ILE A 31 -8.35 -10.63 -15.78
C ILE A 31 -7.00 -11.31 -15.52
N LEU A 32 -5.94 -10.53 -15.42
CA LEU A 32 -4.59 -11.05 -15.19
C LEU A 32 -4.26 -11.23 -13.72
N GLY A 33 -5.14 -10.77 -12.83
CA GLY A 33 -4.89 -10.78 -11.39
C GLY A 33 -3.64 -9.98 -11.00
N ILE A 34 -3.40 -8.83 -11.66
CA ILE A 34 -2.18 -8.04 -11.50
C ILE A 34 -2.51 -6.67 -10.93
N LEU A 35 -1.68 -6.23 -9.99
CA LEU A 35 -1.64 -4.88 -9.44
C LEU A 35 -0.32 -4.22 -9.81
N ALA A 36 -0.39 -3.15 -10.59
CA ALA A 36 0.80 -2.42 -11.06
C ALA A 36 0.79 -0.96 -10.62
N LEU A 37 1.96 -0.42 -10.41
CA LEU A 37 2.13 1.00 -10.14
C LEU A 37 2.09 1.77 -11.49
N PRO A 38 1.19 2.76 -11.66
CA PRO A 38 1.17 3.58 -12.87
C PRO A 38 2.52 4.31 -13.06
N GLU A 39 2.96 4.44 -14.31
CA GLU A 39 4.27 4.99 -14.64
C GLU A 39 4.51 6.39 -14.03
N HIS A 40 3.50 7.27 -14.13
CA HIS A 40 3.59 8.62 -13.55
C HIS A 40 3.78 8.61 -12.03
N ARG A 41 3.27 7.59 -11.33
CA ARG A 41 3.48 7.42 -9.89
C ARG A 41 4.86 6.86 -9.58
N TYR A 42 5.31 5.91 -10.38
CA TYR A 42 6.66 5.38 -10.27
C TYR A 42 7.70 6.49 -10.43
N ALA A 43 7.60 7.29 -11.50
CA ALA A 43 8.48 8.44 -11.71
C ALA A 43 8.45 9.43 -10.53
N ARG A 44 7.24 9.71 -10.00
CA ARG A 44 7.07 10.58 -8.84
C ARG A 44 7.72 10.02 -7.56
N LEU A 45 7.65 8.72 -7.32
CA LEU A 45 8.33 8.08 -6.20
C LEU A 45 9.84 8.17 -6.32
N LEU A 46 10.40 7.91 -7.49
CA LEU A 46 11.83 8.04 -7.73
C LEU A 46 12.31 9.49 -7.51
N ALA A 47 11.61 10.48 -8.05
CA ALA A 47 11.91 11.89 -7.83
C ALA A 47 11.83 12.28 -6.32
N LEU A 48 10.92 11.63 -5.57
CA LEU A 48 10.82 11.84 -4.14
C LEU A 48 12.05 11.29 -3.40
N PHE A 49 12.52 10.09 -3.74
CA PHE A 49 13.73 9.52 -3.14
C PHE A 49 14.96 10.35 -3.49
N ASP A 50 15.13 10.75 -4.74
CA ASP A 50 16.22 11.63 -5.17
C ASP A 50 16.21 12.97 -4.41
N GLY A 51 15.03 13.55 -4.24
CA GLY A 51 14.86 14.79 -3.48
C GLY A 51 15.09 14.67 -1.97
N LEU A 52 15.25 13.44 -1.44
CA LEU A 52 15.61 13.17 -0.03
C LEU A 52 17.06 12.75 0.14
N ARG A 53 17.71 12.33 -0.94
CA ARG A 53 19.08 11.82 -0.91
C ARG A 53 20.04 12.89 -0.40
N GLY A 54 20.85 12.52 0.58
CA GLY A 54 21.83 13.40 1.20
C GLY A 54 21.29 14.46 2.14
N LEU A 55 19.96 14.58 2.29
CA LEU A 55 19.40 15.53 3.24
C LEU A 55 19.56 15.03 4.69
N ARG A 56 20.08 15.90 5.55
CA ARG A 56 20.15 15.63 7.00
C ARG A 56 18.88 16.03 7.74
N ARG A 57 18.12 16.95 7.17
CA ARG A 57 16.86 17.45 7.75
C ARG A 57 15.84 17.74 6.65
N VAL A 58 14.58 17.47 6.94
CA VAL A 58 13.47 17.71 6.02
C VAL A 58 12.32 18.41 6.75
N SER A 59 11.57 19.26 6.07
CA SER A 59 10.41 19.93 6.66
C SER A 59 9.32 18.90 7.00
N LEU A 60 8.58 19.16 8.07
CA LEU A 60 7.48 18.31 8.51
C LEU A 60 6.44 18.08 7.40
N THR A 61 6.10 19.13 6.66
CA THR A 61 5.15 19.04 5.53
C THR A 61 5.66 18.11 4.43
N LYS A 62 6.96 18.24 4.07
CA LYS A 62 7.58 17.33 3.06
C LYS A 62 7.59 15.91 3.58
N TRP A 63 7.87 15.70 4.87
CA TRP A 63 7.88 14.37 5.48
C TRP A 63 6.50 13.69 5.45
N TYR A 64 5.43 14.43 5.78
CA TYR A 64 4.07 13.88 5.65
C TYR A 64 3.70 13.48 4.22
N LYS A 65 4.15 14.26 3.21
CA LYS A 65 3.97 13.87 1.80
C LYS A 65 4.71 12.57 1.48
N VAL A 66 5.97 12.44 1.95
CA VAL A 66 6.75 11.20 1.82
C VAL A 66 5.99 10.01 2.43
N LEU A 67 5.58 10.15 3.69
CA LEU A 67 4.85 9.09 4.39
C LEU A 67 3.56 8.71 3.67
N GLY A 68 2.82 9.68 3.12
CA GLY A 68 1.58 9.44 2.37
C GLY A 68 1.82 8.66 1.07
N GLU A 69 2.85 9.00 0.31
CA GLU A 69 3.19 8.30 -0.93
C GLU A 69 3.68 6.87 -0.64
N LEU A 70 4.58 6.71 0.33
CA LEU A 70 5.10 5.39 0.72
C LEU A 70 4.01 4.49 1.30
N ARG A 71 3.11 5.03 2.14
CA ARG A 71 1.98 4.27 2.67
C ARG A 71 1.09 3.72 1.56
N SER A 72 0.83 4.51 0.52
CA SER A 72 0.04 4.02 -0.61
C SER A 72 0.78 2.97 -1.44
N MET A 73 2.12 2.98 -1.46
CA MET A 73 2.93 1.96 -2.11
C MET A 73 2.89 0.63 -1.36
N THR A 74 2.89 0.64 -0.03
CA THR A 74 2.87 -0.59 0.78
C THR A 74 1.62 -1.45 0.62
N LEU A 75 0.56 -0.92 -0.01
CA LEU A 75 -0.65 -1.71 -0.30
C LEU A 75 -0.39 -2.87 -1.27
N ALA A 76 0.58 -2.72 -2.17
CA ALA A 76 0.95 -3.74 -3.15
C ALA A 76 2.20 -4.53 -2.76
N ILE A 77 2.77 -4.29 -1.59
CA ILE A 77 3.94 -5.00 -1.10
C ILE A 77 3.49 -5.95 0.00
N PRO A 78 3.55 -7.28 -0.22
CA PRO A 78 3.29 -8.25 0.84
C PRO A 78 4.17 -7.96 2.07
N GLY A 79 3.57 -7.84 3.25
CA GLY A 79 4.31 -7.51 4.48
C GLY A 79 4.84 -6.08 4.61
N GLY A 80 4.66 -5.22 3.61
CA GLY A 80 5.23 -3.86 3.55
C GLY A 80 4.78 -2.91 4.67
N ARG A 81 3.67 -3.22 5.34
CA ARG A 81 3.19 -2.40 6.48
C ARG A 81 4.18 -2.37 7.64
N GLY A 82 4.89 -3.48 7.91
CA GLY A 82 5.88 -3.56 8.97
C GLY A 82 7.08 -2.64 8.76
N LEU A 83 7.47 -2.43 7.52
CA LEU A 83 8.59 -1.57 7.15
C LEU A 83 8.33 -0.08 7.43
N PHE A 84 7.07 0.30 7.64
CA PHE A 84 6.69 1.70 7.78
C PHE A 84 6.92 2.27 9.18
N SER A 85 7.04 1.41 10.18
CA SER A 85 7.11 1.81 11.60
C SER A 85 8.31 2.72 11.90
N LEU A 86 9.48 2.42 11.33
CA LEU A 86 10.70 3.20 11.53
C LEU A 86 10.58 4.61 10.94
N LEU A 87 9.99 4.74 9.76
CA LEU A 87 9.74 6.05 9.15
C LEU A 87 8.76 6.89 9.97
N GLN A 88 7.75 6.26 10.56
CA GLN A 88 6.82 6.93 11.48
C GLN A 88 7.51 7.36 12.77
N SER A 89 8.46 6.59 13.27
CA SER A 89 9.21 6.95 14.48
C SER A 89 9.99 8.25 14.32
N GLY A 90 10.40 8.59 13.09
CA GLY A 90 11.01 9.88 12.77
C GLY A 90 10.18 11.08 13.20
N LEU A 91 8.85 10.94 13.26
CA LEU A 91 7.96 12.00 13.75
C LEU A 91 8.10 12.26 15.26
N LYS A 92 8.56 11.27 16.04
CA LYS A 92 8.77 11.40 17.48
C LYS A 92 10.00 12.28 17.80
N HIS A 93 10.98 12.29 16.90
CA HIS A 93 12.25 13.02 17.04
C HIS A 93 12.26 14.32 16.20
N ARG A 94 11.10 14.96 16.09
CA ARG A 94 10.98 16.24 15.41
C ARG A 94 11.56 17.40 16.22
N ASP A 95 12.34 18.22 15.58
CA ASP A 95 12.79 19.49 16.12
C ASP A 95 11.93 20.61 15.50
N LYS A 96 11.01 21.19 16.29
CA LYS A 96 10.01 22.21 15.87
C LYS A 96 9.25 21.79 14.59
N HIS A 97 9.71 22.25 13.41
CA HIS A 97 9.06 22.01 12.11
C HIS A 97 9.90 21.13 11.16
N ARG A 98 10.96 20.50 11.66
CA ARG A 98 11.87 19.68 10.85
C ARG A 98 12.06 18.30 11.46
N ILE A 99 12.21 17.32 10.58
CA ILE A 99 12.55 15.95 10.92
C ILE A 99 14.04 15.75 10.65
N ARG A 100 14.74 15.17 11.60
CA ARG A 100 16.14 14.74 11.43
C ARG A 100 16.14 13.39 10.72
N ILE A 101 16.82 13.31 9.60
CA ILE A 101 17.02 12.06 8.88
C ILE A 101 18.26 11.39 9.47
N THR A 102 18.03 10.34 10.24
CA THR A 102 19.07 9.50 10.83
C THR A 102 19.60 8.49 9.80
N PRO A 103 20.79 7.88 10.01
CA PRO A 103 21.27 6.81 9.14
C PRO A 103 20.27 5.64 9.03
N ALA A 104 19.56 5.30 10.11
CA ALA A 104 18.53 4.27 10.09
C ALA A 104 17.34 4.65 9.19
N ILE A 105 16.90 5.90 9.22
CA ILE A 105 15.85 6.41 8.32
C ILE A 105 16.34 6.41 6.87
N GLN A 106 17.61 6.76 6.63
CA GLN A 106 18.18 6.70 5.27
C GLN A 106 18.24 5.28 4.74
N ALA A 107 18.66 4.31 5.53
CA ALA A 107 18.66 2.90 5.15
C ALA A 107 17.24 2.43 4.81
N GLN A 108 16.25 2.78 5.65
CA GLN A 108 14.85 2.42 5.39
C GLN A 108 14.28 3.08 4.12
N LEU A 109 14.68 4.32 3.82
CA LEU A 109 14.30 4.97 2.55
C LEU A 109 14.94 4.29 1.35
N ALA A 110 16.17 3.79 1.47
CA ALA A 110 16.84 3.02 0.42
C ALA A 110 16.13 1.67 0.18
N ASP A 111 15.68 0.98 1.25
CA ASP A 111 14.87 -0.23 1.13
C ASP A 111 13.56 0.04 0.39
N PHE A 112 12.87 1.15 0.72
CA PHE A 112 11.67 1.56 -0.01
C PHE A 112 11.96 1.94 -1.46
N GLU A 113 13.10 2.57 -1.76
CA GLU A 113 13.50 2.85 -3.13
C GLU A 113 13.73 1.57 -3.92
N HIS A 114 14.39 0.58 -3.32
CA HIS A 114 14.60 -0.74 -3.92
C HIS A 114 13.26 -1.43 -4.22
N LEU A 115 12.36 -1.47 -3.24
CA LEU A 115 11.03 -2.03 -3.40
C LEU A 115 10.19 -1.30 -4.46
N ALA A 116 10.33 0.02 -4.57
CA ALA A 116 9.66 0.79 -5.63
C ALA A 116 10.18 0.42 -7.03
N ARG A 117 11.49 0.19 -7.16
CA ARG A 117 12.11 -0.25 -8.42
C ARG A 117 11.66 -1.67 -8.79
N ASP A 118 11.59 -2.56 -7.80
CA ASP A 118 11.08 -3.92 -8.00
C ASP A 118 9.62 -3.91 -8.47
N LEU A 119 8.74 -3.14 -7.81
CA LEU A 119 7.36 -2.95 -8.25
C LEU A 119 7.21 -2.33 -9.63
N GLY A 120 8.15 -1.47 -10.04
CA GLY A 120 8.19 -0.89 -11.38
C GLY A 120 8.55 -1.91 -12.45
N SER A 121 9.42 -2.85 -12.13
CA SER A 121 9.87 -3.91 -13.05
C SER A 121 8.94 -5.13 -13.05
N ARG A 122 8.36 -5.46 -11.91
CA ARG A 122 7.50 -6.64 -11.72
C ARG A 122 6.18 -6.25 -11.02
N PRO A 123 5.05 -6.28 -11.73
CA PRO A 123 3.76 -6.05 -11.08
C PRO A 123 3.46 -7.15 -10.07
N THR A 124 2.82 -6.77 -8.95
CA THR A 124 2.41 -7.71 -7.91
C THR A 124 1.19 -8.51 -8.37
N ARG A 125 1.21 -9.81 -8.19
CA ARG A 125 0.04 -10.66 -8.42
C ARG A 125 -0.93 -10.52 -7.24
N LEU A 126 -2.23 -10.51 -7.52
CA LEU A 126 -3.25 -10.47 -6.45
C LEU A 126 -3.16 -11.67 -5.52
N SER A 127 -2.76 -12.85 -6.03
CA SER A 127 -2.52 -14.05 -5.24
C SER A 127 -1.36 -13.93 -4.24
N GLU A 128 -0.43 -13.00 -4.47
CA GLU A 128 0.64 -12.71 -3.50
C GLU A 128 0.14 -11.89 -2.30
N ILE A 129 -0.97 -11.15 -2.48
CA ILE A 129 -1.59 -10.31 -1.44
C ILE A 129 -2.75 -11.04 -0.78
N VAL A 130 -3.54 -11.73 -1.57
CA VAL A 130 -4.71 -12.50 -1.14
C VAL A 130 -4.50 -13.94 -1.63
N PRO A 131 -4.02 -14.84 -0.77
CA PRO A 131 -3.82 -16.23 -1.17
C PRO A 131 -5.15 -16.91 -1.49
N ASP A 132 -5.19 -17.68 -2.58
CA ASP A 132 -6.33 -18.53 -3.02
C ASP A 132 -6.53 -19.76 -2.12
N LEU A 133 -6.24 -19.65 -0.86
CA LEU A 133 -6.51 -20.72 0.09
C LEU A 133 -7.98 -20.68 0.49
N PRO A 134 -8.62 -21.84 0.70
CA PRO A 134 -9.93 -21.89 1.32
C PRO A 134 -9.81 -21.27 2.72
N VAL A 135 -10.19 -20.01 2.81
CA VAL A 135 -10.07 -19.25 4.05
C VAL A 135 -11.31 -19.54 4.88
N ALA A 136 -11.13 -20.09 6.06
CA ALA A 136 -12.17 -20.05 7.06
C ALA A 136 -12.41 -18.57 7.41
N LEU A 137 -13.57 -18.05 7.06
CA LEU A 137 -13.96 -16.69 7.39
C LEU A 137 -14.37 -16.64 8.85
N GLY A 138 -13.76 -15.72 9.60
CA GLY A 138 -14.13 -15.43 10.97
C GLY A 138 -14.35 -13.95 11.16
N ALA A 139 -15.36 -13.60 11.92
CA ALA A 139 -15.56 -12.24 12.43
C ALA A 139 -15.38 -12.25 13.95
N SER A 140 -14.56 -11.35 14.46
CA SER A 140 -14.38 -11.18 15.89
C SER A 140 -14.60 -9.73 16.27
N ASP A 141 -15.25 -9.50 17.40
CA ASP A 141 -15.43 -8.18 17.99
C ASP A 141 -15.01 -8.22 19.45
N ALA A 142 -14.42 -7.14 19.92
CA ALA A 142 -13.96 -6.99 21.28
C ALA A 142 -14.55 -5.73 21.90
N ALA A 143 -15.28 -5.90 22.99
CA ALA A 143 -15.80 -4.82 23.83
C ALA A 143 -15.23 -4.92 25.24
N LYS A 144 -15.34 -3.84 26.04
CA LYS A 144 -14.83 -3.84 27.44
C LYS A 144 -15.23 -5.06 28.30
N PRO A 145 -16.45 -5.64 28.17
CA PRO A 145 -16.81 -6.80 28.96
C PRO A 145 -16.35 -8.15 28.42
N GLY A 146 -15.84 -8.21 27.17
CA GLY A 146 -15.42 -9.49 26.59
C GLY A 146 -15.10 -9.44 25.10
N MET A 147 -14.70 -10.59 24.59
CA MET A 147 -14.40 -10.81 23.19
C MET A 147 -15.28 -11.93 22.65
N GLY A 148 -15.92 -11.71 21.50
CA GLY A 148 -16.72 -12.69 20.80
C GLY A 148 -16.23 -12.91 19.37
N GLY A 149 -16.45 -14.10 18.85
CA GLY A 149 -16.09 -14.40 17.45
C GLY A 149 -17.05 -15.44 16.86
N ILE A 150 -17.27 -15.32 15.55
CA ILE A 150 -18.03 -16.27 14.74
C ILE A 150 -17.12 -16.78 13.64
N TRP A 151 -17.09 -18.09 13.45
CA TRP A 151 -16.37 -18.76 12.38
C TRP A 151 -17.35 -19.34 11.38
N PHE A 152 -17.14 -19.07 10.12
CA PHE A 152 -17.90 -19.64 9.03
C PHE A 152 -17.09 -20.79 8.44
N PRO A 153 -17.64 -22.02 8.40
CA PRO A 153 -16.95 -23.14 7.78
C PRO A 153 -16.75 -22.88 6.29
N ALA A 154 -15.58 -23.25 5.77
CA ALA A 154 -15.34 -23.19 4.34
C ALA A 154 -16.33 -24.13 3.63
N THR A 155 -17.24 -23.57 2.85
CA THR A 155 -18.08 -24.37 1.95
C THR A 155 -17.20 -24.90 0.83
N THR A 156 -16.83 -26.16 0.92
CA THR A 156 -16.26 -26.91 -0.23
C THR A 156 -17.38 -27.06 -1.26
N HIS A 157 -17.37 -26.21 -2.26
CA HIS A 157 -18.15 -26.49 -3.47
C HIS A 157 -17.44 -27.61 -4.21
N SER A 158 -17.96 -28.83 -4.06
CA SER A 158 -17.67 -29.98 -4.91
C SER A 158 -18.29 -29.81 -6.29
#